data_5b59b3e92ac8e4f70b50191e9861e109
#
_entry.id   5b59b3e92ac8e4f70b50191e9861e109
#
_cell.length_a   1.000
_cell.length_b   1.000
_cell.length_c   1.000
_cell.angle_alpha   90.00
_cell.angle_beta   90.00
_cell.angle_gamma   90.00
#
_symmetry.space_group_name_H-M   'P 1'
#
loop_
_entity.id
_entity.type
_entity.pdbx_description
1 polymer ?
#
loop_
_entity_poly.entity_id
_entity_poly.type
_entity_poly.pdbx_seq_one_letter_code
_entity_poly.pdbx_strand_id
1 'polypeptide(L)'
;MNRLTADDLRQLQTHAPAAPACRCGVGACDGWVSLSPERWPAAQMQAIGTLRDMAVHEPSFEELHPHGTRYESPAAPVAPHFYPYNRCTLYRCADCQRLLLRYTEAGGYYVDERVRELAPGLPVLGDRPL
;
A
#
# COMPACT_ATOMS: atom_id res chain seq x y z
N MET A 1 -0.93 16.08 4.35
CA MET A 1 -1.50 14.88 3.70
C MET A 1 -2.47 14.21 4.67
N ASN A 2 -3.67 13.90 4.21
CA ASN A 2 -4.69 13.32 5.07
C ASN A 2 -4.36 11.88 5.47
N ARG A 3 -4.64 11.55 6.73
CA ARG A 3 -4.56 10.16 7.18
C ARG A 3 -5.76 9.38 6.64
N LEU A 4 -5.49 8.19 6.13
CA LEU A 4 -6.51 7.27 5.63
C LEU A 4 -6.72 6.14 6.65
N THR A 5 -7.99 5.93 7.01
CA THR A 5 -8.40 4.83 7.88
C THR A 5 -8.72 3.58 7.05
N ALA A 6 -8.95 2.46 7.73
CA ALA A 6 -9.38 1.23 7.06
C ALA A 6 -10.67 1.46 6.27
N ASP A 7 -11.63 2.21 6.81
CA ASP A 7 -12.86 2.51 6.11
C ASP A 7 -12.63 3.36 4.86
N ASP A 8 -11.72 4.32 4.94
CA ASP A 8 -11.34 5.12 3.77
C ASP A 8 -10.78 4.24 2.66
N LEU A 9 -9.91 3.29 3.01
CA LEU A 9 -9.32 2.36 2.04
C LEU A 9 -10.40 1.49 1.38
N ARG A 10 -11.34 0.96 2.17
CA ARG A 10 -12.43 0.14 1.64
C ARG A 10 -13.33 0.93 0.68
N GLN A 11 -13.62 2.18 1.00
CA GLN A 11 -14.40 3.03 0.12
C GLN A 11 -13.68 3.30 -1.19
N LEU A 12 -12.38 3.56 -1.14
CA LEU A 12 -11.58 3.76 -2.34
C LEU A 12 -11.55 2.51 -3.20
N GLN A 13 -11.47 1.31 -2.58
CA GLN A 13 -11.50 0.05 -3.29
C GLN A 13 -12.79 -0.16 -4.11
N THR A 14 -13.92 0.32 -3.60
CA THR A 14 -15.21 0.15 -4.31
C THR A 14 -15.24 0.88 -5.64
N HIS A 15 -14.41 1.89 -5.81
CA HIS A 15 -14.32 2.69 -7.04
C HIS A 15 -13.09 2.37 -7.88
N ALA A 16 -12.26 1.43 -7.42
CA ALA A 16 -11.06 1.06 -8.15
C ALA A 16 -11.39 0.03 -9.25
N PRO A 17 -10.71 0.10 -10.40
CA PRO A 17 -10.93 -0.87 -11.47
C PRO A 17 -10.51 -2.27 -11.06
N ALA A 18 -11.31 -3.27 -11.47
CA ALA A 18 -11.11 -4.66 -11.07
C ALA A 18 -9.89 -5.33 -11.74
N ALA A 19 -9.56 -4.94 -12.95
CA ALA A 19 -8.46 -5.55 -13.71
C ALA A 19 -7.86 -4.51 -14.64
N PRO A 20 -7.11 -3.55 -14.10
CA PRO A 20 -6.59 -2.49 -14.94
C PRO A 20 -5.50 -3.00 -15.86
N ALA A 21 -5.68 -2.78 -17.15
CA ALA A 21 -4.58 -2.87 -18.10
C ALA A 21 -3.76 -1.58 -18.00
N CYS A 22 -3.04 -1.42 -16.90
CA CYS A 22 -2.33 -0.18 -16.63
C CYS A 22 -1.07 -0.08 -17.47
N ARG A 23 -0.93 1.04 -18.18
CA ARG A 23 0.26 1.37 -18.98
C ARG A 23 1.26 2.23 -18.20
N CYS A 24 1.08 2.35 -16.90
CA CYS A 24 1.96 3.22 -16.12
C CYS A 24 3.36 2.64 -15.87
N GLY A 25 3.61 1.39 -16.25
CA GLY A 25 4.92 0.78 -16.11
C GLY A 25 5.20 0.15 -14.75
N VAL A 26 4.29 0.25 -13.80
CA VAL A 26 4.46 -0.38 -12.49
C VAL A 26 4.35 -1.91 -12.61
N GLY A 27 3.49 -2.38 -13.50
CA GLY A 27 3.31 -3.81 -13.69
C GLY A 27 2.46 -4.46 -12.60
N ALA A 28 2.54 -5.79 -12.51
CA ALA A 28 1.82 -6.55 -11.51
C ALA A 28 2.49 -6.39 -10.14
N CYS A 29 1.71 -6.07 -9.13
CA CYS A 29 2.19 -5.92 -7.75
C CYS A 29 1.13 -6.41 -6.75
N ASP A 30 0.66 -7.65 -6.95
CA ASP A 30 -0.31 -8.27 -6.04
C ASP A 30 0.26 -8.42 -4.63
N GLY A 31 1.54 -8.79 -4.53
CA GLY A 31 2.32 -8.70 -3.30
C GLY A 31 3.30 -7.55 -3.40
N TRP A 32 4.12 -7.38 -2.36
CA TRP A 32 5.13 -6.32 -2.34
C TRP A 32 6.21 -6.59 -3.39
N VAL A 33 6.50 -5.58 -4.19
CA VAL A 33 7.57 -5.61 -5.19
C VAL A 33 8.50 -4.42 -4.98
N SER A 34 9.78 -4.62 -5.25
CA SER A 34 10.74 -3.53 -5.30
C SER A 34 10.60 -2.79 -6.62
N LEU A 35 10.55 -1.48 -6.56
CA LEU A 35 10.45 -0.64 -7.73
C LEU A 35 11.42 0.54 -7.59
N SER A 36 12.41 0.61 -8.47
CA SER A 36 13.39 1.68 -8.40
C SER A 36 12.73 3.04 -8.64
N PRO A 37 13.30 4.14 -8.08
CA PRO A 37 12.75 5.48 -8.30
C PRO A 37 12.60 5.85 -9.77
N GLU A 38 13.51 5.38 -10.63
CA GLU A 38 13.45 5.66 -12.07
C GLU A 38 12.26 4.99 -12.75
N ARG A 39 11.79 3.86 -12.23
CA ARG A 39 10.64 3.14 -12.77
C ARG A 39 9.31 3.64 -12.23
N TRP A 40 9.34 4.41 -11.15
CA TRP A 40 8.13 4.99 -10.56
C TRP A 40 7.64 6.14 -11.43
N PRO A 41 6.45 6.03 -12.07
CA PRO A 41 5.96 7.07 -12.98
C PRO A 41 5.35 8.23 -12.21
N ALA A 42 6.18 9.02 -11.56
CA ALA A 42 5.76 10.05 -10.61
C ALA A 42 4.76 11.04 -11.19
N ALA A 43 4.90 11.37 -12.48
CA ALA A 43 4.03 12.34 -13.14
C ALA A 43 2.57 11.86 -13.24
N GLN A 44 2.35 10.54 -13.18
CA GLN A 44 1.02 9.94 -13.29
C GLN A 44 0.42 9.58 -11.93
N MET A 45 1.22 9.68 -10.86
CA MET A 45 0.80 9.23 -9.54
C MET A 45 0.35 10.39 -8.68
N GLN A 46 -0.87 10.31 -8.20
CA GLN A 46 -1.42 11.28 -7.27
C GLN A 46 -1.40 10.71 -5.86
N ALA A 47 -0.77 11.42 -4.94
CA ALA A 47 -0.81 11.04 -3.52
C ALA A 47 -2.22 11.33 -2.98
N ILE A 48 -2.90 10.29 -2.55
CA ILE A 48 -4.25 10.38 -1.99
C ILE A 48 -4.19 10.69 -0.50
N GLY A 49 -3.29 10.04 0.21
CA GLY A 49 -3.14 10.19 1.64
C GLY A 49 -2.12 9.23 2.21
N THR A 50 -2.01 9.20 3.52
CA THR A 50 -1.07 8.35 4.23
C THR A 50 -1.78 7.45 5.23
N LEU A 51 -1.26 6.23 5.42
CA LEU A 51 -1.72 5.35 6.48
C LEU A 51 -0.98 5.62 7.79
N ARG A 52 0.04 6.48 7.76
CA ARG A 52 0.81 6.87 8.92
C ARG A 52 -0.06 7.66 9.89
N ASP A 53 -0.20 7.17 11.12
CA ASP A 53 -0.89 7.87 12.19
C ASP A 53 0.10 8.80 12.89
N MET A 54 -0.03 10.09 12.66
CA MET A 54 0.89 11.09 13.21
C MET A 54 0.75 11.25 14.72
N ALA A 55 -0.35 10.76 15.31
CA ALA A 55 -0.51 10.74 16.76
C ALA A 55 0.34 9.64 17.43
N VAL A 56 0.78 8.65 16.66
CA VAL A 56 1.68 7.61 17.12
C VAL A 56 3.12 8.08 16.89
N HIS A 57 3.87 8.26 17.97
CA HIS A 57 5.23 8.81 17.88
C HIS A 57 6.16 7.91 17.08
N GLU A 58 6.16 6.61 17.40
CA GLU A 58 6.94 5.61 16.68
C GLU A 58 6.02 4.48 16.23
N PRO A 59 5.77 4.37 14.91
CA PRO A 59 4.93 3.26 14.44
C PRO A 59 5.63 1.93 14.66
N SER A 60 4.83 0.94 15.02
CA SER A 60 5.29 -0.41 15.26
C SER A 60 5.99 -1.00 14.03
N PHE A 61 6.99 -1.85 14.26
CA PHE A 61 7.55 -2.73 13.23
C PHE A 61 6.90 -4.11 13.25
N GLU A 62 5.91 -4.31 14.11
CA GLU A 62 5.19 -5.57 14.18
C GLU A 62 4.36 -5.79 12.91
N GLU A 63 4.42 -7.01 12.38
CA GLU A 63 3.66 -7.44 11.22
C GLU A 63 2.51 -8.32 11.65
N LEU A 64 1.41 -8.30 10.89
CA LEU A 64 0.27 -9.15 11.12
C LEU A 64 -0.05 -9.96 9.87
N HIS A 65 0.06 -11.27 9.97
CA HIS A 65 -0.13 -12.21 8.86
C HIS A 65 -1.13 -13.30 9.24
N PRO A 66 -2.44 -12.98 9.30
CA PRO A 66 -3.45 -13.97 9.64
C PRO A 66 -3.60 -15.00 8.53
N HIS A 67 -4.19 -16.16 8.88
CA HIS A 67 -4.56 -17.21 7.93
C HIS A 67 -3.37 -17.82 7.19
N GLY A 68 -2.18 -17.87 7.83
CA GLY A 68 -1.00 -18.46 7.24
C GLY A 68 -0.35 -17.63 6.14
N THR A 69 -0.77 -16.38 5.97
CA THR A 69 -0.14 -15.48 5.00
C THR A 69 1.23 -15.01 5.49
N ARG A 70 2.00 -14.42 4.58
CA ARG A 70 3.31 -13.84 4.86
C ARG A 70 3.37 -12.44 4.28
N TYR A 71 4.46 -11.74 4.55
CA TYR A 71 4.70 -10.41 4.03
C TYR A 71 4.51 -10.34 2.51
N GLU A 72 5.06 -11.31 1.77
CA GLU A 72 5.03 -11.31 0.31
C GLU A 72 3.79 -11.96 -0.29
N SER A 73 2.88 -12.49 0.53
CA SER A 73 1.72 -13.22 0.02
C SER A 73 0.73 -12.28 -0.68
N PRO A 74 0.30 -12.59 -1.91
CA PRO A 74 -0.76 -11.80 -2.56
C PRO A 74 -2.08 -11.81 -1.80
N ALA A 75 -2.32 -12.84 -0.99
CA ALA A 75 -3.52 -12.96 -0.16
C ALA A 75 -3.41 -12.27 1.20
N ALA A 76 -2.24 -11.74 1.56
CA ALA A 76 -2.07 -11.08 2.84
C ALA A 76 -2.96 -9.83 2.90
N PRO A 77 -3.77 -9.68 3.96
CA PRO A 77 -4.64 -8.51 4.09
C PRO A 77 -3.82 -7.25 4.38
N VAL A 78 -4.40 -6.11 4.08
CA VAL A 78 -3.84 -4.82 4.46
C VAL A 78 -4.20 -4.56 5.92
N ALA A 79 -3.19 -4.41 6.77
CA ALA A 79 -3.34 -4.17 8.20
C ALA A 79 -2.79 -2.79 8.54
N PRO A 80 -3.62 -1.71 8.51
CA PRO A 80 -3.12 -0.33 8.57
C PRO A 80 -2.29 0.02 9.80
N HIS A 81 -2.50 -0.66 10.92
CA HIS A 81 -1.76 -0.40 12.15
C HIS A 81 -0.47 -1.20 12.29
N PHE A 82 -0.19 -2.07 11.31
CA PHE A 82 0.96 -2.96 11.36
C PHE A 82 1.95 -2.64 10.23
N TYR A 83 3.22 -3.02 10.45
CA TYR A 83 4.27 -2.83 9.46
C TYR A 83 4.03 -3.73 8.24
N PRO A 84 4.25 -3.27 7.00
CA PRO A 84 4.73 -1.94 6.62
C PRO A 84 3.61 -0.93 6.31
N TYR A 85 2.36 -1.32 6.45
CA TYR A 85 1.22 -0.49 6.05
C TYR A 85 1.14 0.82 6.84
N ASN A 86 1.56 0.78 8.10
CA ASN A 86 1.58 1.96 8.96
C ASN A 86 2.63 3.01 8.53
N ARG A 87 3.34 2.78 7.43
CA ARG A 87 4.33 3.71 6.85
C ARG A 87 4.00 4.10 5.43
N CYS A 88 2.91 3.57 4.88
CA CYS A 88 2.59 3.73 3.46
C CYS A 88 1.95 5.06 3.14
N THR A 89 2.25 5.55 1.96
CA THR A 89 1.47 6.55 1.26
C THR A 89 0.65 5.83 0.20
N LEU A 90 -0.62 6.22 0.05
CA LEU A 90 -1.48 5.69 -0.99
C LEU A 90 -1.49 6.63 -2.18
N TYR A 91 -1.27 6.06 -3.36
CA TYR A 91 -1.28 6.78 -4.63
C TYR A 91 -2.38 6.22 -5.54
N ARG A 92 -2.86 7.08 -6.42
CA ARG A 92 -3.75 6.69 -7.52
C ARG A 92 -3.06 7.01 -8.84
N CYS A 93 -3.04 6.05 -9.76
CA CYS A 93 -2.58 6.32 -11.11
C CYS A 93 -3.63 7.14 -11.85
N ALA A 94 -3.25 8.30 -12.37
CA ALA A 94 -4.18 9.18 -13.07
C ALA A 94 -4.70 8.57 -14.37
N ASP A 95 -3.93 7.65 -14.97
CA ASP A 95 -4.31 7.04 -16.25
C ASP A 95 -5.30 5.89 -16.08
N CYS A 96 -5.04 4.98 -15.14
CA CYS A 96 -5.84 3.75 -15.00
C CYS A 96 -6.61 3.68 -13.68
N GLN A 97 -6.44 4.64 -12.79
CA GLN A 97 -7.14 4.72 -11.51
C GLN A 97 -6.80 3.61 -10.51
N ARG A 98 -5.79 2.78 -10.77
CA ARG A 98 -5.38 1.77 -9.78
C ARG A 98 -4.79 2.46 -8.55
N LEU A 99 -4.95 1.79 -7.41
CA LEU A 99 -4.47 2.28 -6.11
C LEU A 99 -3.20 1.53 -5.73
N LEU A 100 -2.19 2.26 -5.31
CA LEU A 100 -0.87 1.71 -5.01
C LEU A 100 -0.39 2.19 -3.64
N LEU A 101 -0.08 1.23 -2.77
CA LEU A 101 0.58 1.48 -1.50
C LEU A 101 2.08 1.49 -1.72
N ARG A 102 2.76 2.50 -1.19
CA ARG A 102 4.21 2.65 -1.36
C ARG A 102 4.86 3.04 -0.06
N TYR A 103 5.99 2.43 0.25
CA TYR A 103 6.82 2.83 1.39
C TYR A 103 8.29 2.62 1.06
N THR A 104 9.15 3.19 1.91
CA THR A 104 10.59 3.02 1.81
C THR A 104 11.05 2.00 2.85
N GLU A 105 11.66 0.91 2.39
CA GLU A 105 12.33 -0.06 3.26
C GLU A 105 13.76 0.38 3.44
N ALA A 106 14.14 0.72 4.67
CA ALA A 106 15.51 1.16 4.97
C ALA A 106 16.26 0.04 5.68
N GLY A 107 17.18 -0.60 4.97
CA GLY A 107 18.13 -1.52 5.56
C GLY A 107 19.39 -0.79 6.01
N GLY A 108 20.32 -1.51 6.68
CA GLY A 108 21.55 -0.89 7.17
C GLY A 108 22.46 -0.35 6.08
N TYR A 109 22.38 -0.90 4.87
CA TYR A 109 23.26 -0.56 3.75
C TYR A 109 22.51 -0.17 2.48
N TYR A 110 21.16 -0.18 2.50
CA TYR A 110 20.39 0.11 1.30
C TYR A 110 19.05 0.74 1.65
N VAL A 111 18.50 1.40 0.66
CA VAL A 111 17.14 1.92 0.69
C VAL A 111 16.41 1.31 -0.50
N ASP A 112 15.24 0.74 -0.24
CA ASP A 112 14.44 0.07 -1.26
C ASP A 112 13.02 0.60 -1.25
N GLU A 113 12.55 1.07 -2.40
CA GLU A 113 11.17 1.51 -2.56
C GLU A 113 10.30 0.31 -2.91
N ARG A 114 9.24 0.08 -2.14
CA ARG A 114 8.35 -1.05 -2.34
C ARG A 114 6.92 -0.61 -2.57
N VAL A 115 6.26 -1.32 -3.46
CA VAL A 115 4.92 -0.98 -3.94
C VAL A 115 4.05 -2.22 -3.91
N ARG A 116 2.80 -2.06 -3.50
CA ARG A 116 1.78 -3.09 -3.55
C ARG A 116 0.46 -2.47 -3.99
N GLU A 117 -0.28 -3.13 -4.87
CA GLU A 117 -1.59 -2.67 -5.28
C GLU A 117 -2.63 -2.91 -4.18
N LEU A 118 -3.43 -1.89 -3.90
CA LEU A 118 -4.63 -2.01 -3.08
C LEU A 118 -5.78 -2.40 -4.02
N ALA A 119 -5.82 -3.70 -4.37
CA ALA A 119 -6.79 -4.21 -5.34
C ALA A 119 -8.20 -4.22 -4.77
N PRO A 120 -9.23 -4.09 -5.64
CA PRO A 120 -10.61 -4.33 -5.20
C PRO A 120 -10.75 -5.75 -4.67
N GLY A 121 -11.37 -5.95 -3.55
CA GLY A 121 -11.52 -7.27 -2.96
C GLY A 121 -10.37 -7.73 -2.08
N LEU A 122 -9.24 -7.03 -2.05
CA LEU A 122 -8.20 -7.33 -1.09
C LEU A 122 -8.71 -6.97 0.31
N PRO A 123 -8.66 -7.89 1.28
CA PRO A 123 -9.14 -7.59 2.63
C PRO A 123 -8.33 -6.48 3.28
N VAL A 124 -9.04 -5.55 3.92
CA VAL A 124 -8.45 -4.51 4.75
C VAL A 124 -8.94 -4.72 6.17
N LEU A 125 -8.01 -4.93 7.09
CA LEU A 125 -8.34 -5.17 8.50
C LEU A 125 -8.76 -3.86 9.16
N GLY A 126 -9.64 -3.98 10.17
CA GLY A 126 -10.15 -2.81 10.86
C GLY A 126 -9.09 -2.07 11.65
N ASP A 127 -9.48 -0.94 12.23
CA ASP A 127 -8.59 -0.07 12.99
C ASP A 127 -8.19 -0.65 14.34
N ARG A 128 -8.77 -1.78 14.73
CA ARG A 128 -8.42 -2.47 15.98
C ARG A 128 -7.62 -3.72 15.66
N PRO A 129 -6.55 -3.97 16.42
CA PRO A 129 -5.86 -5.26 16.32
C PRO A 129 -6.81 -6.39 16.70
N LEU A 130 -6.66 -7.51 16.03
CA LEU A 130 -7.46 -8.70 16.31
C LEU A 130 -7.16 -9.25 17.70
#